data_0b3a03a7b04cbc96a13a17d67b286562
#
_entry.id   0b3a03a7b04cbc96a13a17d67b286562
#
_cell.length_a   1.000
_cell.length_b   1.000
_cell.length_c   1.000
_cell.angle_alpha   90.00
_cell.angle_beta   90.00
_cell.angle_gamma   90.00
#
_symmetry.space_group_name_H-M   'P 1'
#
loop_
_entity.id
_entity.type
_entity.pdbx_description
1 polymer ?
#
loop_
_entity_poly.entity_id
_entity_poly.type
_entity_poly.pdbx_seq_one_letter_code
_entity_poly.pdbx_strand_id
1 'polypeptide(L)'
;IFESGLGISLFRDNSTRTRFSFASACNLLGLEVQDLDEGKSQIAHGETVRETANMISFMADVIGIRDDMYIGKGHTYQKEVAEAVTQGHKDGVLEQKPTLVNLQCDIDHPTQCMADMLHIIHHFGGVENLKGKKIAMTWAYSPSYGKPLSVPQGVIGLMSRFGMDVVLAHPEGYEVMPEVEEVAKANAAKTGGSFTKTNSMAEAFKDADIVYPKSWAPFAAMEKRTNLYAEGDADGIKALEKELLAQNADHKDWCCTEELMKTTKDGK
;
A
#
# COMPACT_ATOMS: atom_id res chain seq x y z
N ILE A 1 15.01 -13.91 -16.21
CA ILE A 1 13.98 -14.72 -16.88
C ILE A 1 14.26 -16.16 -16.49
N PHE A 2 13.26 -16.84 -16.03
CA PHE A 2 13.34 -18.24 -15.60
C PHE A 2 13.06 -19.16 -16.80
N GLU A 3 13.72 -20.32 -16.86
CA GLU A 3 13.37 -21.37 -17.81
C GLU A 3 12.12 -22.13 -17.36
N SER A 4 11.98 -22.26 -16.04
CA SER A 4 10.81 -22.81 -15.34
C SER A 4 10.88 -22.34 -13.89
N GLY A 5 9.76 -22.41 -13.19
CA GLY A 5 9.71 -22.06 -11.76
C GLY A 5 8.28 -21.77 -11.31
N LEU A 6 8.13 -21.47 -10.02
CA LEU A 6 6.82 -21.24 -9.40
C LEU A 6 6.78 -19.94 -8.65
N GLY A 7 5.80 -19.10 -9.02
CA GLY A 7 5.36 -17.96 -8.24
C GLY A 7 4.14 -18.33 -7.39
N ILE A 8 4.17 -18.06 -6.10
CA ILE A 8 3.03 -18.27 -5.21
C ILE A 8 2.48 -16.93 -4.80
N SER A 9 1.17 -16.72 -4.97
CA SER A 9 0.47 -15.57 -4.41
C SER A 9 -0.33 -15.97 -3.18
N LEU A 10 -0.23 -15.14 -2.13
CA LEU A 10 -0.97 -15.29 -0.88
C LEU A 10 -1.76 -14.01 -0.64
N PHE A 11 -3.08 -14.10 -0.75
CA PHE A 11 -3.99 -12.99 -0.56
C PHE A 11 -4.89 -13.25 0.65
N ARG A 12 -4.69 -12.47 1.71
CA ARG A 12 -5.58 -12.47 2.88
C ARG A 12 -6.76 -11.51 2.70
N ASP A 13 -6.73 -10.71 1.63
CA ASP A 13 -7.76 -9.75 1.24
C ASP A 13 -8.19 -9.92 -0.20
N ASN A 14 -9.42 -9.48 -0.51
CA ASN A 14 -9.94 -9.49 -1.86
C ASN A 14 -9.19 -8.48 -2.76
N SER A 15 -8.69 -8.96 -3.89
CA SER A 15 -8.06 -8.12 -4.90
C SER A 15 -8.22 -8.72 -6.28
N THR A 16 -8.66 -7.92 -7.24
CA THR A 16 -8.73 -8.31 -8.65
C THR A 16 -7.44 -7.90 -9.37
N ARG A 17 -7.12 -6.62 -9.33
CA ARG A 17 -5.98 -6.07 -10.09
C ARG A 17 -4.65 -6.67 -9.67
N THR A 18 -4.37 -6.74 -8.37
CA THR A 18 -3.08 -7.25 -7.86
C THR A 18 -2.90 -8.74 -8.16
N ARG A 19 -3.96 -9.55 -8.06
CA ARG A 19 -3.91 -10.97 -8.45
C ARG A 19 -3.49 -11.13 -9.91
N PHE A 20 -4.17 -10.45 -10.83
CA PHE A 20 -3.86 -10.56 -12.25
C PHE A 20 -2.52 -9.92 -12.63
N SER A 21 -2.12 -8.80 -12.03
CA SER A 21 -0.82 -8.20 -12.32
C SER A 21 0.33 -9.05 -11.82
N PHE A 22 0.22 -9.67 -10.64
CA PHE A 22 1.22 -10.61 -10.15
C PHE A 22 1.33 -11.83 -11.06
N ALA A 23 0.19 -12.46 -11.39
CA ALA A 23 0.17 -13.62 -12.29
C ALA A 23 0.76 -13.29 -13.67
N SER A 24 0.39 -12.15 -14.24
CA SER A 24 0.94 -11.70 -15.54
C SER A 24 2.44 -11.45 -15.47
N ALA A 25 2.94 -10.82 -14.40
CA ALA A 25 4.37 -10.58 -14.21
C ALA A 25 5.15 -11.89 -14.08
N CYS A 26 4.66 -12.85 -13.30
CA CYS A 26 5.25 -14.19 -13.18
C CYS A 26 5.33 -14.90 -14.53
N ASN A 27 4.25 -14.92 -15.30
CA ASN A 27 4.21 -15.56 -16.60
C ASN A 27 5.19 -14.90 -17.58
N LEU A 28 5.31 -13.57 -17.59
CA LEU A 28 6.29 -12.84 -18.41
C LEU A 28 7.74 -13.16 -18.03
N LEU A 29 7.97 -13.55 -16.78
CA LEU A 29 9.28 -13.99 -16.28
C LEU A 29 9.56 -15.48 -16.52
N GLY A 30 8.58 -16.26 -16.99
CA GLY A 30 8.70 -17.70 -17.20
C GLY A 30 8.32 -18.54 -15.97
N LEU A 31 7.58 -17.97 -15.02
CA LEU A 31 7.10 -18.69 -13.84
C LEU A 31 5.64 -19.13 -14.02
N GLU A 32 5.32 -20.34 -13.61
CA GLU A 32 3.94 -20.76 -13.34
C GLU A 32 3.42 -20.05 -12.09
N VAL A 33 2.08 -19.94 -11.94
CA VAL A 33 1.48 -19.25 -10.79
C VAL A 33 0.51 -20.17 -10.04
N GLN A 34 0.70 -20.24 -8.73
CA GLN A 34 -0.23 -20.89 -7.83
C GLN A 34 -0.73 -19.88 -6.79
N ASP A 35 -2.05 -19.71 -6.72
CA ASP A 35 -2.69 -18.90 -5.69
C ASP A 35 -2.97 -19.74 -4.46
N LEU A 36 -2.46 -19.32 -3.29
CA LEU A 36 -2.67 -20.00 -2.01
C LEU A 36 -3.91 -19.42 -1.32
N ASP A 37 -4.94 -20.23 -1.22
CA ASP A 37 -6.14 -19.96 -0.44
C ASP A 37 -5.96 -20.51 0.98
N GLU A 38 -5.78 -19.64 1.98
CA GLU A 38 -5.60 -20.05 3.37
C GLU A 38 -6.77 -20.89 3.88
N GLY A 39 -8.00 -20.61 3.46
CA GLY A 39 -9.19 -21.36 3.86
C GLY A 39 -9.23 -22.80 3.36
N LYS A 40 -8.41 -23.13 2.35
CA LYS A 40 -8.26 -24.46 1.78
C LYS A 40 -6.91 -25.09 2.08
N SER A 41 -6.10 -24.48 2.91
CA SER A 41 -4.77 -24.95 3.32
C SER A 41 -4.76 -25.43 4.76
N GLN A 42 -3.65 -26.03 5.18
CA GLN A 42 -3.47 -26.48 6.57
C GLN A 42 -3.40 -25.29 7.57
N ILE A 43 -3.22 -24.06 7.09
CA ILE A 43 -3.33 -22.83 7.91
C ILE A 43 -4.68 -22.81 8.63
N ALA A 44 -5.76 -23.17 7.94
CA ALA A 44 -7.10 -23.26 8.53
C ALA A 44 -7.21 -24.31 9.66
N HIS A 45 -6.25 -25.24 9.75
CA HIS A 45 -6.19 -26.29 10.75
C HIS A 45 -5.08 -26.08 11.79
N GLY A 46 -4.49 -24.87 11.87
CA GLY A 46 -3.54 -24.50 12.90
C GLY A 46 -2.06 -24.63 12.52
N GLU A 47 -1.75 -24.80 11.22
CA GLU A 47 -0.37 -24.72 10.75
C GLU A 47 0.18 -23.32 11.03
N THR A 48 1.40 -23.26 11.56
CA THR A 48 2.03 -21.99 11.91
C THR A 48 2.54 -21.26 10.65
N VAL A 49 2.69 -19.93 10.75
CA VAL A 49 3.30 -19.11 9.68
C VAL A 49 4.67 -19.65 9.27
N ARG A 50 5.48 -20.08 10.27
CA ARG A 50 6.81 -20.66 10.03
C ARG A 50 6.76 -21.96 9.24
N GLU A 51 5.84 -22.85 9.58
CA GLU A 51 5.66 -24.13 8.88
C GLU A 51 5.24 -23.90 7.44
N THR A 52 4.16 -23.13 7.23
CA THR A 52 3.68 -22.79 5.88
C THR A 52 4.75 -22.13 5.05
N ALA A 53 5.44 -21.10 5.61
CA ALA A 53 6.48 -20.36 4.89
C ALA A 53 7.62 -21.29 4.43
N ASN A 54 8.10 -22.21 5.27
CA ASN A 54 9.13 -23.16 4.87
C ASN A 54 8.59 -24.17 3.84
N MET A 55 7.38 -24.71 4.04
CA MET A 55 6.81 -25.70 3.12
C MET A 55 6.64 -25.16 1.70
N ILE A 56 6.06 -23.97 1.53
CA ILE A 56 5.90 -23.39 0.20
C ILE A 56 7.24 -22.94 -0.41
N SER A 57 8.23 -22.59 0.42
CA SER A 57 9.54 -22.13 -0.02
C SER A 57 10.40 -23.22 -0.66
N PHE A 58 10.14 -24.50 -0.37
CA PHE A 58 10.80 -25.61 -1.08
C PHE A 58 10.49 -25.63 -2.57
N MET A 59 9.35 -25.06 -2.98
CA MET A 59 8.82 -25.15 -4.32
C MET A 59 8.80 -23.82 -5.05
N ALA A 60 8.87 -22.71 -4.32
CA ALA A 60 8.66 -21.37 -4.86
C ALA A 60 9.96 -20.63 -5.14
N ASP A 61 10.01 -19.91 -6.26
CA ASP A 61 11.05 -18.93 -6.58
C ASP A 61 10.65 -17.51 -6.12
N VAL A 62 9.34 -17.23 -6.15
CA VAL A 62 8.78 -15.93 -5.75
C VAL A 62 7.52 -16.15 -4.93
N ILE A 63 7.38 -15.45 -3.82
CA ILE A 63 6.17 -15.42 -3.00
C ILE A 63 5.68 -13.98 -2.89
N GLY A 64 4.51 -13.70 -3.46
CA GLY A 64 3.84 -12.42 -3.36
C GLY A 64 2.78 -12.44 -2.26
N ILE A 65 2.85 -11.52 -1.30
CA ILE A 65 1.93 -11.46 -0.15
C ILE A 65 1.15 -10.16 -0.14
N ARG A 66 -0.19 -10.26 0.04
CA ARG A 66 -1.07 -9.13 0.31
C ARG A 66 -1.89 -9.38 1.58
N ASP A 67 -1.77 -8.44 2.53
CA ASP A 67 -2.54 -8.40 3.77
C ASP A 67 -2.63 -6.94 4.24
N ASP A 68 -3.72 -6.23 3.93
CA ASP A 68 -3.83 -4.78 4.14
C ASP A 68 -5.04 -4.36 4.99
N MET A 69 -5.80 -5.31 5.56
CA MET A 69 -7.05 -5.01 6.24
C MET A 69 -6.91 -4.44 7.65
N TYR A 70 -5.90 -4.87 8.40
CA TYR A 70 -5.78 -4.55 9.82
C TYR A 70 -4.42 -3.97 10.15
N ILE A 71 -4.42 -2.80 10.80
CA ILE A 71 -3.19 -2.10 11.20
C ILE A 71 -2.32 -3.00 12.09
N GLY A 72 -1.03 -3.05 11.76
CA GLY A 72 -0.02 -3.84 12.46
C GLY A 72 -0.04 -5.34 12.12
N LYS A 73 -1.01 -5.83 11.36
CA LYS A 73 -1.13 -7.28 11.08
C LYS A 73 -0.39 -7.68 9.80
N GLY A 74 -0.68 -7.03 8.68
CA GLY A 74 -0.12 -7.42 7.39
C GLY A 74 1.39 -7.27 7.32
N HIS A 75 1.92 -6.15 7.79
CA HIS A 75 3.37 -5.94 7.86
C HIS A 75 4.05 -6.97 8.80
N THR A 76 3.46 -7.23 9.97
CA THR A 76 3.97 -8.23 10.91
C THR A 76 3.98 -9.62 10.29
N TYR A 77 2.89 -10.03 9.65
CA TYR A 77 2.80 -11.31 8.97
C TYR A 77 3.89 -11.48 7.91
N GLN A 78 4.11 -10.46 7.07
CA GLN A 78 5.17 -10.50 6.05
C GLN A 78 6.57 -10.58 6.66
N LYS A 79 6.81 -9.91 7.79
CA LYS A 79 8.06 -10.04 8.55
C LYS A 79 8.26 -11.45 9.08
N GLU A 80 7.24 -12.06 9.68
CA GLU A 80 7.30 -13.42 10.19
C GLU A 80 7.63 -14.43 9.08
N VAL A 81 7.00 -14.28 7.90
CA VAL A 81 7.33 -15.10 6.72
C VAL A 81 8.79 -14.88 6.30
N ALA A 82 9.25 -13.63 6.22
CA ALA A 82 10.62 -13.32 5.82
C ALA A 82 11.66 -13.87 6.82
N GLU A 83 11.38 -13.79 8.11
CA GLU A 83 12.21 -14.34 9.18
C GLU A 83 12.26 -15.86 9.12
N ALA A 84 11.10 -16.52 8.94
CA ALA A 84 11.00 -17.97 8.83
C ALA A 84 11.78 -18.51 7.63
N VAL A 85 11.62 -17.93 6.46
CA VAL A 85 12.34 -18.29 5.23
C VAL A 85 13.84 -18.04 5.37
N THR A 86 14.23 -16.91 5.96
CA THR A 86 15.65 -16.58 6.18
C THR A 86 16.30 -17.54 7.18
N GLN A 87 15.60 -17.91 8.24
CA GLN A 87 16.11 -18.86 9.22
C GLN A 87 16.18 -20.28 8.63
N GLY A 88 15.14 -20.73 7.92
CA GLY A 88 15.15 -22.03 7.24
C GLY A 88 16.32 -22.19 6.27
N HIS A 89 16.67 -21.13 5.54
CA HIS A 89 17.82 -21.14 4.66
C HIS A 89 19.15 -21.20 5.45
N LYS A 90 19.28 -20.42 6.52
CA LYS A 90 20.48 -20.44 7.39
C LYS A 90 20.71 -21.80 8.05
N ASP A 91 19.64 -22.48 8.43
CA ASP A 91 19.68 -23.78 9.08
C ASP A 91 19.91 -24.94 8.08
N GLY A 92 19.99 -24.65 6.79
CA GLY A 92 20.16 -25.63 5.72
C GLY A 92 18.91 -26.46 5.43
N VAL A 93 17.75 -26.03 5.92
CA VAL A 93 16.44 -26.64 5.62
C VAL A 93 16.01 -26.29 4.20
N LEU A 94 16.23 -25.06 3.78
CA LEU A 94 15.95 -24.58 2.44
C LEU A 94 17.27 -24.44 1.65
N GLU A 95 17.36 -25.10 0.50
CA GLU A 95 18.51 -24.97 -0.40
C GLU A 95 18.60 -23.58 -1.01
N GLN A 96 17.46 -22.96 -1.31
CA GLN A 96 17.36 -21.58 -1.83
C GLN A 96 16.32 -20.78 -1.02
N LYS A 97 16.45 -19.47 -1.10
CA LYS A 97 15.53 -18.53 -0.48
C LYS A 97 14.67 -17.87 -1.56
N PRO A 98 13.34 -18.10 -1.59
CA PRO A 98 12.48 -17.44 -2.55
C PRO A 98 12.49 -15.92 -2.35
N THR A 99 12.27 -15.17 -3.42
CA THR A 99 12.07 -13.73 -3.35
C THR A 99 10.69 -13.42 -2.77
N LEU A 100 10.66 -12.66 -1.68
CA LEU A 100 9.40 -12.20 -1.09
C LEU A 100 9.03 -10.83 -1.65
N VAL A 101 7.79 -10.69 -2.12
CA VAL A 101 7.25 -9.46 -2.69
C VAL A 101 6.07 -8.98 -1.86
N ASN A 102 6.21 -7.80 -1.26
CA ASN A 102 5.07 -7.11 -0.65
C ASN A 102 4.15 -6.59 -1.76
N LEU A 103 3.04 -7.27 -1.99
CA LEU A 103 2.02 -6.86 -2.95
C LEU A 103 1.13 -5.75 -2.40
N GLN A 104 0.89 -5.75 -1.10
CA GLN A 104 0.35 -4.66 -0.28
C GLN A 104 0.30 -5.13 1.18
N CYS A 105 0.63 -4.24 2.12
CA CYS A 105 0.36 -4.44 3.55
C CYS A 105 -0.39 -3.23 4.12
N ASP A 106 -0.61 -3.21 5.42
CA ASP A 106 -1.27 -2.10 6.11
C ASP A 106 -0.45 -0.78 6.07
N ILE A 107 0.88 -0.88 5.95
CA ILE A 107 1.79 0.28 5.92
C ILE A 107 2.01 0.81 4.50
N ASP A 108 2.22 -0.07 3.53
CA ASP A 108 2.70 0.31 2.19
C ASP A 108 2.10 -0.58 1.07
N HIS A 109 2.05 -0.02 -0.12
CA HIS A 109 1.74 -0.73 -1.37
C HIS A 109 2.89 -0.53 -2.38
N PRO A 110 4.05 -1.17 -2.15
CA PRO A 110 5.27 -0.85 -2.91
C PRO A 110 5.13 -1.04 -4.41
N THR A 111 4.46 -2.12 -4.84
CA THR A 111 4.29 -2.44 -6.27
C THR A 111 3.44 -1.38 -6.99
N GLN A 112 2.39 -0.86 -6.34
CA GLN A 112 1.57 0.24 -6.87
C GLN A 112 2.40 1.52 -6.96
N CYS A 113 3.06 1.90 -5.87
CA CYS A 113 3.82 3.15 -5.81
C CYS A 113 5.02 3.16 -6.76
N MET A 114 5.69 2.01 -6.96
CA MET A 114 6.75 1.87 -7.96
C MET A 114 6.22 1.96 -9.39
N ALA A 115 5.04 1.41 -9.67
CA ALA A 115 4.39 1.54 -10.98
C ALA A 115 4.01 3.01 -11.27
N ASP A 116 3.44 3.71 -10.29
CA ASP A 116 3.12 5.14 -10.39
C ASP A 116 4.40 5.96 -10.60
N MET A 117 5.45 5.68 -9.83
CA MET A 117 6.75 6.34 -9.99
C MET A 117 7.35 6.10 -11.38
N LEU A 118 7.29 4.88 -11.89
CA LEU A 118 7.77 4.58 -13.25
C LEU A 118 7.02 5.39 -14.31
N HIS A 119 5.71 5.50 -14.17
CA HIS A 119 4.89 6.34 -15.07
C HIS A 119 5.30 7.82 -14.97
N ILE A 120 5.50 8.34 -13.77
CA ILE A 120 5.94 9.72 -13.53
C ILE A 120 7.32 9.97 -14.14
N ILE A 121 8.28 9.05 -13.94
CA ILE A 121 9.62 9.13 -14.55
C ILE A 121 9.53 9.20 -16.08
N HIS A 122 8.71 8.35 -16.69
CA HIS A 122 8.51 8.37 -18.15
C HIS A 122 7.88 9.67 -18.61
N HIS A 123 6.87 10.18 -17.88
CA HIS A 123 6.20 11.45 -18.23
C HIS A 123 7.14 12.65 -18.21
N PHE A 124 8.01 12.72 -17.20
CA PHE A 124 8.97 13.83 -17.07
C PHE A 124 10.32 13.58 -17.78
N GLY A 125 10.48 12.42 -18.44
CA GLY A 125 11.65 12.11 -19.28
C GLY A 125 12.90 11.72 -18.51
N GLY A 126 12.79 11.37 -17.23
CA GLY A 126 13.92 10.88 -16.41
C GLY A 126 13.75 11.12 -14.93
N VAL A 127 14.44 10.34 -14.11
CA VAL A 127 14.39 10.47 -12.65
C VAL A 127 15.00 11.79 -12.16
N GLU A 128 15.98 12.29 -12.88
CA GLU A 128 16.66 13.57 -12.60
C GLU A 128 15.73 14.78 -12.72
N ASN A 129 14.65 14.65 -13.46
CA ASN A 129 13.67 15.71 -13.70
C ASN A 129 12.56 15.78 -12.63
N LEU A 130 12.59 14.88 -11.64
CA LEU A 130 11.58 14.82 -10.57
C LEU A 130 11.83 15.84 -9.45
N LYS A 131 13.07 16.27 -9.26
CA LYS A 131 13.41 17.23 -8.21
C LYS A 131 12.64 18.54 -8.36
N GLY A 132 11.97 18.94 -7.27
CA GLY A 132 11.12 20.15 -7.26
C GLY A 132 9.79 20.03 -7.99
N LYS A 133 9.41 18.82 -8.47
CA LYS A 133 8.05 18.56 -8.93
C LYS A 133 7.12 18.44 -7.75
N LYS A 134 6.00 19.13 -7.80
CA LYS A 134 4.98 19.10 -6.74
C LYS A 134 3.97 18.01 -7.02
N ILE A 135 3.81 17.09 -6.04
CA ILE A 135 2.73 16.10 -6.04
C ILE A 135 1.75 16.38 -4.89
N ALA A 136 0.47 16.49 -5.24
CA ALA A 136 -0.64 16.61 -4.31
C ALA A 136 -1.28 15.24 -4.09
N MET A 137 -0.91 14.55 -3.01
CA MET A 137 -1.59 13.36 -2.55
C MET A 137 -2.79 13.77 -1.71
N THR A 138 -4.01 13.62 -2.24
CA THR A 138 -5.20 14.14 -1.58
C THR A 138 -6.20 13.06 -1.26
N TRP A 139 -6.85 13.18 -0.10
CA TRP A 139 -8.06 12.43 0.15
C TRP A 139 -9.13 12.82 -0.89
N ALA A 140 -9.97 11.88 -1.24
CA ALA A 140 -11.13 12.11 -2.10
C ALA A 140 -12.31 11.29 -1.60
N TYR A 141 -13.50 11.87 -1.69
CA TYR A 141 -14.74 11.23 -1.26
C TYR A 141 -14.96 9.89 -1.94
N SER A 142 -15.42 8.93 -1.15
CA SER A 142 -15.90 7.63 -1.62
C SER A 142 -17.07 7.17 -0.73
N PRO A 143 -18.10 6.55 -1.31
CA PRO A 143 -19.17 5.92 -0.52
C PRO A 143 -18.72 4.64 0.20
N SER A 144 -17.44 4.28 0.14
CA SER A 144 -16.85 3.12 0.82
C SER A 144 -16.00 3.58 2.01
N TYR A 145 -16.15 2.91 3.15
CA TYR A 145 -15.47 3.26 4.41
C TYR A 145 -14.13 2.54 4.61
N GLY A 146 -13.94 1.35 4.05
CA GLY A 146 -12.84 0.43 4.40
C GLY A 146 -11.63 0.50 3.48
N LYS A 147 -11.28 1.69 2.98
CA LYS A 147 -10.10 1.82 2.09
C LYS A 147 -8.81 1.85 2.91
N PRO A 148 -7.79 1.04 2.55
CA PRO A 148 -6.53 0.99 3.29
C PRO A 148 -5.71 2.28 3.16
N LEU A 149 -4.88 2.53 4.17
CA LEU A 149 -3.94 3.65 4.26
C LEU A 149 -2.69 3.48 3.39
N SER A 150 -2.38 2.25 3.00
CA SER A 150 -1.10 1.88 2.39
C SER A 150 -0.78 2.62 1.08
N VAL A 151 -1.77 3.02 0.28
CA VAL A 151 -1.51 3.76 -0.96
C VAL A 151 -1.06 5.21 -0.67
N PRO A 152 -1.81 6.05 0.07
CA PRO A 152 -1.31 7.38 0.41
C PRO A 152 0.01 7.34 1.17
N GLN A 153 0.18 6.39 2.08
CA GLN A 153 1.43 6.20 2.83
C GLN A 153 2.61 5.84 1.93
N GLY A 154 2.42 4.90 1.01
CA GLY A 154 3.45 4.54 0.04
C GLY A 154 3.81 5.68 -0.90
N VAL A 155 2.82 6.46 -1.37
CA VAL A 155 3.06 7.62 -2.24
C VAL A 155 3.90 8.67 -1.52
N ILE A 156 3.52 9.13 -0.33
CA ILE A 156 4.30 10.15 0.40
C ILE A 156 5.68 9.65 0.79
N GLY A 157 5.80 8.36 1.17
CA GLY A 157 7.08 7.75 1.55
C GLY A 157 8.03 7.57 0.37
N LEU A 158 7.51 7.19 -0.81
CA LEU A 158 8.34 6.98 -2.00
C LEU A 158 8.70 8.29 -2.69
N MET A 159 7.71 9.16 -2.99
CA MET A 159 7.92 10.38 -3.78
C MET A 159 8.89 11.37 -3.07
N SER A 160 8.86 11.44 -1.75
CA SER A 160 9.78 12.24 -0.96
C SER A 160 11.25 11.82 -1.08
N ARG A 161 11.54 10.60 -1.57
CA ARG A 161 12.91 10.10 -1.81
C ARG A 161 13.57 10.68 -3.06
N PHE A 162 12.80 11.32 -3.95
CA PHE A 162 13.26 11.82 -5.23
C PHE A 162 13.37 13.34 -5.31
N GLY A 163 13.39 14.02 -4.15
CA GLY A 163 13.49 15.46 -4.09
C GLY A 163 12.22 16.19 -4.56
N MET A 164 11.09 15.51 -4.60
CA MET A 164 9.80 16.09 -4.94
C MET A 164 9.22 16.89 -3.77
N ASP A 165 8.37 17.85 -4.09
CA ASP A 165 7.57 18.60 -3.12
C ASP A 165 6.24 17.86 -2.92
N VAL A 166 6.13 17.15 -1.81
CA VAL A 166 4.98 16.29 -1.50
C VAL A 166 4.02 17.02 -0.58
N VAL A 167 2.78 17.16 -1.00
CA VAL A 167 1.69 17.72 -0.19
C VAL A 167 0.69 16.62 0.12
N LEU A 168 0.45 16.35 1.39
CA LEU A 168 -0.62 15.46 1.85
C LEU A 168 -1.82 16.32 2.26
N ALA A 169 -2.96 16.14 1.57
CA ALA A 169 -4.18 16.87 1.85
C ALA A 169 -5.31 15.92 2.22
N HIS A 170 -5.98 16.20 3.33
CA HIS A 170 -7.13 15.42 3.78
C HIS A 170 -8.04 16.25 4.70
N PRO A 171 -9.33 15.89 4.86
CA PRO A 171 -10.17 16.50 5.87
C PRO A 171 -9.59 16.29 7.27
N GLU A 172 -9.92 17.14 8.20
CA GLU A 172 -9.58 16.94 9.62
C GLU A 172 -10.11 15.58 10.09
N GLY A 173 -9.30 14.82 10.83
CA GLY A 173 -9.64 13.48 11.30
C GLY A 173 -9.30 12.35 10.33
N TYR A 174 -8.73 12.63 9.14
CA TYR A 174 -8.33 11.61 8.15
C TYR A 174 -6.81 11.43 8.05
N GLU A 175 -6.12 11.58 9.17
CA GLU A 175 -4.68 11.39 9.28
C GLU A 175 -4.27 9.97 8.84
N VAL A 176 -3.06 9.88 8.29
CA VAL A 176 -2.34 8.62 8.05
C VAL A 176 -1.49 8.26 9.27
N MET A 177 -0.75 7.15 9.22
CA MET A 177 0.14 6.74 10.31
C MET A 177 1.22 7.80 10.56
N PRO A 178 1.38 8.30 11.80
CA PRO A 178 2.38 9.33 12.11
C PRO A 178 3.81 8.94 11.74
N GLU A 179 4.17 7.68 11.91
CA GLU A 179 5.52 7.17 11.60
C GLU A 179 5.85 7.30 10.11
N VAL A 180 4.85 7.15 9.23
CA VAL A 180 5.04 7.30 7.79
C VAL A 180 5.24 8.77 7.42
N GLU A 181 4.55 9.69 8.09
CA GLU A 181 4.77 11.13 7.90
C GLU A 181 6.19 11.54 8.31
N GLU A 182 6.70 11.01 9.43
CA GLU A 182 8.08 11.26 9.87
C GLU A 182 9.10 10.72 8.87
N VAL A 183 8.84 9.54 8.29
CA VAL A 183 9.69 9.00 7.21
C VAL A 183 9.66 9.91 5.98
N ALA A 184 8.49 10.42 5.58
CA ALA A 184 8.38 11.34 4.45
C ALA A 184 9.13 12.66 4.68
N LYS A 185 9.01 13.25 5.88
CA LYS A 185 9.78 14.43 6.30
C LYS A 185 11.29 14.19 6.24
N ALA A 186 11.74 13.06 6.81
CA ALA A 186 13.15 12.70 6.84
C ALA A 186 13.72 12.47 5.42
N ASN A 187 12.95 11.84 4.53
CA ASN A 187 13.34 11.64 3.14
C ASN A 187 13.43 12.97 2.39
N ALA A 188 12.43 13.83 2.50
CA ALA A 188 12.41 15.16 1.87
C ALA A 188 13.63 16.00 2.31
N ALA A 189 13.93 16.02 3.61
CA ALA A 189 15.10 16.74 4.14
C ALA A 189 16.43 16.24 3.55
N LYS A 190 16.57 14.93 3.31
CA LYS A 190 17.79 14.33 2.74
C LYS A 190 17.94 14.60 1.24
N THR A 191 16.84 14.72 0.51
CA THR A 191 16.83 14.80 -0.95
C THR A 191 16.69 16.21 -1.49
N GLY A 192 16.38 17.17 -0.61
CA GLY A 192 16.18 18.58 -0.96
C GLY A 192 14.81 18.87 -1.55
N GLY A 193 13.83 18.02 -1.31
CA GLY A 193 12.41 18.27 -1.52
C GLY A 193 11.71 18.77 -0.26
N SER A 194 10.38 18.73 -0.24
CA SER A 194 9.58 19.10 0.93
C SER A 194 8.46 18.10 1.21
N PHE A 195 8.01 18.06 2.47
CA PHE A 195 6.77 17.37 2.86
C PHE A 195 5.92 18.32 3.70
N THR A 196 4.69 18.56 3.26
CA THR A 196 3.74 19.46 3.95
C THR A 196 2.36 18.81 4.03
N LYS A 197 1.55 19.28 4.99
CA LYS A 197 0.15 18.86 5.15
C LYS A 197 -0.78 20.06 5.07
N THR A 198 -2.00 19.83 4.57
CA THR A 198 -3.07 20.83 4.57
C THR A 198 -4.43 20.14 4.67
N ASN A 199 -5.40 20.85 5.23
CA ASN A 199 -6.82 20.45 5.20
C ASN A 199 -7.59 21.13 4.05
N SER A 200 -6.89 21.56 3.01
CA SER A 200 -7.46 22.21 1.82
C SER A 200 -6.99 21.53 0.54
N MET A 201 -7.95 20.91 -0.18
CA MET A 201 -7.66 20.34 -1.50
C MET A 201 -7.21 21.45 -2.49
N ALA A 202 -7.77 22.65 -2.39
CA ALA A 202 -7.41 23.78 -3.25
C ALA A 202 -5.96 24.24 -3.05
N GLU A 203 -5.49 24.29 -1.80
CA GLU A 203 -4.08 24.61 -1.52
C GLU A 203 -3.14 23.53 -2.06
N ALA A 204 -3.52 22.26 -1.92
CA ALA A 204 -2.72 21.17 -2.43
C ALA A 204 -2.61 21.19 -3.95
N PHE A 205 -3.72 21.47 -4.67
CA PHE A 205 -3.76 21.49 -6.14
C PHE A 205 -3.01 22.66 -6.75
N LYS A 206 -2.99 23.80 -6.04
CA LYS A 206 -2.33 25.01 -6.56
C LYS A 206 -0.89 24.75 -6.99
N ASP A 207 -0.59 25.03 -8.26
CA ASP A 207 0.71 24.82 -8.89
C ASP A 207 1.27 23.38 -8.79
N ALA A 208 0.42 22.38 -8.57
CA ALA A 208 0.85 20.98 -8.57
C ALA A 208 1.18 20.48 -9.98
N ASP A 209 2.31 19.78 -10.12
CA ASP A 209 2.68 19.07 -11.35
C ASP A 209 1.89 17.74 -11.46
N ILE A 210 1.52 17.15 -10.33
CA ILE A 210 0.81 15.86 -10.22
C ILE A 210 -0.28 15.96 -9.16
N VAL A 211 -1.46 15.46 -9.47
CA VAL A 211 -2.58 15.32 -8.53
C VAL A 211 -2.95 13.84 -8.40
N TYR A 212 -2.97 13.35 -7.16
CA TYR A 212 -3.28 11.96 -6.84
C TYR A 212 -4.46 11.88 -5.84
N PRO A 213 -5.72 11.96 -6.32
CA PRO A 213 -6.89 11.85 -5.45
C PRO A 213 -7.16 10.38 -5.11
N LYS A 214 -7.29 10.08 -3.82
CA LYS A 214 -7.51 8.72 -3.32
C LYS A 214 -8.32 8.73 -2.03
N SER A 215 -9.29 7.84 -1.89
CA SER A 215 -9.99 7.63 -0.63
C SER A 215 -9.22 6.69 0.29
N TRP A 216 -9.19 6.99 1.58
CA TRP A 216 -8.72 6.10 2.65
C TRP A 216 -9.51 6.34 3.93
N ALA A 217 -9.52 5.35 4.83
CA ALA A 217 -10.12 5.48 6.15
C ALA A 217 -9.15 6.19 7.12
N PRO A 218 -9.66 6.93 8.13
CA PRO A 218 -8.83 7.52 9.18
C PRO A 218 -7.96 6.48 9.89
N PHE A 219 -6.70 6.82 10.21
CA PHE A 219 -5.80 5.93 10.95
C PHE A 219 -6.43 5.48 12.28
N ALA A 220 -6.94 6.41 13.09
CA ALA A 220 -7.58 6.08 14.37
C ALA A 220 -8.77 5.13 14.23
N ALA A 221 -9.56 5.24 13.15
CA ALA A 221 -10.66 4.33 12.88
C ALA A 221 -10.17 2.94 12.49
N MET A 222 -9.06 2.85 11.75
CA MET A 222 -8.46 1.56 11.40
C MET A 222 -7.82 0.88 12.60
N GLU A 223 -7.22 1.61 13.55
CA GLU A 223 -6.77 1.06 14.84
C GLU A 223 -7.95 0.51 15.64
N LYS A 224 -9.03 1.29 15.78
CA LYS A 224 -10.27 0.84 16.45
C LYS A 224 -10.82 -0.42 15.81
N ARG A 225 -10.85 -0.50 14.48
CA ARG A 225 -11.26 -1.70 13.73
C ARG A 225 -10.39 -2.90 14.05
N THR A 226 -9.08 -2.72 14.11
CA THR A 226 -8.12 -3.80 14.44
C THR A 226 -8.36 -4.33 15.85
N ASN A 227 -8.62 -3.46 16.82
CA ASN A 227 -8.92 -3.86 18.20
C ASN A 227 -10.24 -4.63 18.29
N LEU A 228 -11.31 -4.14 17.67
CA LEU A 228 -12.60 -4.84 17.61
C LEU A 228 -12.48 -6.23 16.95
N TYR A 229 -11.68 -6.35 15.91
CA TYR A 229 -11.39 -7.64 15.28
C TYR A 229 -10.66 -8.59 16.23
N ALA A 230 -9.67 -8.09 16.96
CA ALA A 230 -8.92 -8.89 17.93
C ALA A 230 -9.79 -9.39 19.11
N GLU A 231 -10.80 -8.61 19.48
CA GLU A 231 -11.80 -8.95 20.50
C GLU A 231 -12.93 -9.86 19.97
N GLY A 232 -12.99 -10.09 18.65
CA GLY A 232 -14.07 -10.84 18.01
C GLY A 232 -15.41 -10.11 17.96
N ASP A 233 -15.41 -8.78 18.14
CA ASP A 233 -16.60 -7.95 18.16
C ASP A 233 -17.07 -7.58 16.75
N ALA A 234 -17.77 -8.49 16.09
CA ALA A 234 -18.33 -8.29 14.76
C ALA A 234 -19.42 -7.20 14.71
N ASP A 235 -20.16 -7.01 15.80
CA ASP A 235 -21.21 -5.98 15.84
C ASP A 235 -20.60 -4.59 16.05
N GLY A 236 -19.54 -4.47 16.85
CA GLY A 236 -18.73 -3.25 16.97
C GLY A 236 -18.11 -2.83 15.63
N ILE A 237 -17.61 -3.80 14.83
CA ILE A 237 -17.10 -3.52 13.48
C ILE A 237 -18.22 -2.95 12.59
N LYS A 238 -19.42 -3.54 12.59
CA LYS A 238 -20.56 -3.04 11.80
C LYS A 238 -21.03 -1.65 12.27
N ALA A 239 -20.96 -1.37 13.58
CA ALA A 239 -21.28 -0.05 14.11
C ALA A 239 -20.27 1.00 13.65
N LEU A 240 -18.96 0.68 13.71
CA LEU A 240 -17.88 1.53 13.20
C LEU A 240 -18.03 1.80 11.70
N GLU A 241 -18.44 0.80 10.92
CA GLU A 241 -18.75 0.97 9.50
C GLU A 241 -19.76 2.08 9.23
N LYS A 242 -20.88 2.06 9.96
CA LYS A 242 -21.95 3.08 9.82
C LYS A 242 -21.46 4.47 10.22
N GLU A 243 -20.67 4.55 11.29
CA GLU A 243 -20.04 5.78 11.76
C GLU A 243 -19.13 6.37 10.64
N LEU A 244 -18.25 5.55 10.06
CA LEU A 244 -17.33 6.00 9.01
C LEU A 244 -18.03 6.36 7.69
N LEU A 245 -19.13 5.67 7.34
CA LEU A 245 -19.94 6.06 6.18
C LEU A 245 -20.61 7.41 6.37
N ALA A 246 -21.10 7.69 7.57
CA ALA A 246 -21.68 9.00 7.91
C ALA A 246 -20.60 10.09 7.87
N GLN A 247 -19.45 9.85 8.50
CA GLN A 247 -18.32 10.78 8.48
C GLN A 247 -17.84 11.07 7.05
N ASN A 248 -17.71 10.06 6.18
CA ASN A 248 -17.36 10.27 4.78
C ASN A 248 -18.41 11.15 4.06
N ALA A 249 -19.70 10.98 4.37
CA ALA A 249 -20.77 11.73 3.73
C ALA A 249 -20.73 13.24 4.04
N ASP A 250 -20.09 13.65 5.13
CA ASP A 250 -19.89 15.06 5.48
C ASP A 250 -18.80 15.74 4.62
N HIS A 251 -18.00 14.96 3.87
CA HIS A 251 -16.89 15.44 3.05
C HIS A 251 -17.07 15.16 1.55
N LYS A 252 -18.31 15.25 1.05
CA LYS A 252 -18.62 15.06 -0.39
C LYS A 252 -18.03 16.15 -1.28
N ASP A 253 -17.69 17.29 -0.71
CA ASP A 253 -16.98 18.40 -1.34
C ASP A 253 -15.53 18.08 -1.68
N TRP A 254 -14.93 17.07 -1.04
CA TRP A 254 -13.60 16.58 -1.40
C TRP A 254 -13.65 15.77 -2.69
N CYS A 255 -13.81 16.49 -3.78
CA CYS A 255 -13.93 15.95 -5.13
C CYS A 255 -12.97 16.70 -6.06
N CYS A 256 -12.22 15.94 -6.88
CA CYS A 256 -11.36 16.52 -7.92
C CYS A 256 -12.27 17.07 -9.04
N THR A 257 -12.41 18.41 -9.09
CA THR A 257 -13.23 19.09 -10.09
C THR A 257 -12.35 19.74 -11.17
N GLU A 258 -12.97 20.06 -12.32
CA GLU A 258 -12.28 20.79 -13.40
C GLU A 258 -11.75 22.16 -12.93
N GLU A 259 -12.51 22.85 -12.04
CA GLU A 259 -12.10 24.15 -11.49
C GLU A 259 -10.83 24.01 -10.65
N LEU A 260 -10.73 22.96 -9.81
CA LEU A 260 -9.51 22.68 -9.04
C LEU A 260 -8.35 22.31 -9.97
N MET A 261 -8.60 21.48 -10.98
CA MET A 261 -7.55 21.09 -11.95
C MET A 261 -6.99 22.28 -12.71
N LYS A 262 -7.79 23.33 -13.01
CA LYS A 262 -7.30 24.57 -13.61
C LYS A 262 -6.30 25.34 -12.75
N THR A 263 -6.23 25.07 -11.45
CA THR A 263 -5.26 25.70 -10.52
C THR A 263 -3.91 25.00 -10.49
N THR A 264 -3.80 23.82 -11.09
CA THR A 264 -2.53 23.09 -11.25
C THR A 264 -1.58 23.83 -12.18
N LYS A 265 -0.32 23.46 -12.21
CA LYS A 265 0.73 24.17 -12.95
C LYS A 265 0.43 24.34 -14.43
N ASP A 266 -0.15 23.32 -15.06
CA ASP A 266 -0.50 23.35 -16.50
C ASP A 266 -2.00 23.58 -16.73
N GLY A 267 -2.78 23.71 -15.69
CA GLY A 267 -4.22 23.96 -15.77
C GLY A 267 -5.04 22.84 -16.40
N LYS A 268 -4.55 21.60 -16.32
CA LYS A 268 -5.14 20.41 -16.98
C LYS A 268 -5.70 19.42 -15.99
#